data_64a1730b018188c75b9be585ce6617fa
#
_entry.id   64a1730b018188c75b9be585ce6617fa
#
_cell.length_a   1.000
_cell.length_b   1.000
_cell.length_c   1.000
_cell.angle_alpha   90.00
_cell.angle_beta   90.00
_cell.angle_gamma   90.00
#
_symmetry.space_group_name_H-M   'P 1'
#
loop_
_entity.id
_entity.type
_entity.pdbx_description
1 polymer ?
#
loop_
_entity_poly.entity_id
_entity_poly.type
_entity_poly.pdbx_seq_one_letter_code
_entity_poly.pdbx_strand_id
1 'polypeptide(L)'
;MDRIHHVAIQVEDLEKTLAWYKNEFEVEVTYQDDSWAMIKFENVSLALVLPNQHPGHFAIESAKAASYGELTHHRDGTSSVYIKDPSGNSVEMLKLGKNND
;
A
#
# COMPACT_ATOMS: atom_id res chain seq x y z
N MET A 1 -2.79 19.73 3.44
CA MET A 1 -1.78 18.86 2.79
C MET A 1 -2.30 17.44 2.69
N ASP A 2 -2.05 16.80 1.56
CA ASP A 2 -2.42 15.40 1.40
C ASP A 2 -1.53 14.50 2.25
N ARG A 3 -2.02 13.29 2.52
CA ARG A 3 -1.31 12.32 3.37
C ARG A 3 -0.86 11.13 2.54
N ILE A 4 0.39 10.72 2.74
CA ILE A 4 0.86 9.45 2.21
C ILE A 4 0.45 8.36 3.20
N HIS A 5 -0.31 7.39 2.71
CA HIS A 5 -0.77 6.28 3.53
C HIS A 5 0.31 5.22 3.66
N HIS A 6 0.93 4.86 2.55
CA HIS A 6 1.99 3.87 2.57
C HIS A 6 2.84 3.97 1.30
N VAL A 7 4.02 3.34 1.38
CA VAL A 7 4.91 3.13 0.25
C VAL A 7 4.97 1.63 0.00
N ALA A 8 4.87 1.22 -1.26
CA ALA A 8 4.92 -0.20 -1.60
C ALA A 8 6.18 -0.51 -2.40
N ILE A 9 6.88 -1.56 -1.98
CA ILE A 9 8.03 -2.06 -2.71
C ILE A 9 7.79 -3.50 -3.11
N GLN A 10 8.36 -3.90 -4.25
CA GLN A 10 8.22 -5.27 -4.74
C GLN A 10 9.25 -6.16 -4.07
N VAL A 11 8.82 -7.35 -3.67
CA VAL A 11 9.69 -8.36 -3.06
C VAL A 11 9.42 -9.70 -3.73
N GLU A 12 10.43 -10.54 -3.86
CA GLU A 12 10.27 -11.85 -4.48
C GLU A 12 9.81 -12.91 -3.48
N ASP A 13 10.36 -12.85 -2.27
CA ASP A 13 10.02 -13.80 -1.21
C ASP A 13 9.42 -13.02 -0.05
N LEU A 14 8.10 -13.06 0.06
CA LEU A 14 7.38 -12.24 1.03
C LEU A 14 7.71 -12.63 2.48
N GLU A 15 7.68 -13.93 2.79
CA GLU A 15 7.93 -14.36 4.16
C GLU A 15 9.34 -14.05 4.62
N LYS A 16 10.32 -14.30 3.76
CA LYS A 16 11.71 -14.05 4.09
C LYS A 16 11.98 -12.55 4.26
N THR A 17 11.41 -11.74 3.37
CA THR A 17 11.61 -10.29 3.44
C THR A 17 10.92 -9.71 4.66
N LEU A 18 9.70 -10.16 4.96
CA LEU A 18 8.99 -9.71 6.15
C LEU A 18 9.77 -10.03 7.42
N ALA A 19 10.30 -11.26 7.51
CA ALA A 19 11.11 -11.67 8.66
C ALA A 19 12.33 -10.78 8.82
N TRP A 20 12.97 -10.40 7.70
CA TRP A 20 14.13 -9.52 7.74
C TRP A 20 13.76 -8.14 8.32
N TYR A 21 12.66 -7.55 7.86
CA TYR A 21 12.22 -6.25 8.38
C TYR A 21 11.88 -6.30 9.86
N LYS A 22 11.22 -7.38 10.29
CA LYS A 22 10.87 -7.54 11.70
C LYS A 22 12.11 -7.71 12.59
N ASN A 23 13.15 -8.30 12.04
CA ASN A 23 14.40 -8.53 12.79
C ASN A 23 15.27 -7.27 12.85
N GLU A 24 15.26 -6.48 11.79
CA GLU A 24 16.15 -5.31 11.71
C GLU A 24 15.57 -4.05 12.35
N PHE A 25 14.26 -3.91 12.35
CA PHE A 25 13.60 -2.68 12.79
C PHE A 25 12.49 -2.95 13.78
N GLU A 26 12.17 -1.94 14.57
CA GLU A 26 11.03 -2.02 15.49
C GLU A 26 9.79 -1.58 14.73
N VAL A 27 8.99 -2.55 14.33
CA VAL A 27 7.84 -2.36 13.45
C VAL A 27 6.69 -3.23 13.88
N GLU A 28 5.49 -2.93 13.38
CA GLU A 28 4.30 -3.71 13.64
C GLU A 28 3.72 -4.21 12.32
N VAL A 29 3.45 -5.51 12.21
CA VAL A 29 2.79 -6.06 11.03
C VAL A 29 1.30 -5.82 11.20
N THR A 30 0.72 -4.97 10.36
CA THR A 30 -0.69 -4.61 10.47
C THR A 30 -1.58 -5.42 9.54
N TYR A 31 -1.00 -6.04 8.52
CA TYR A 31 -1.72 -6.94 7.62
C TYR A 31 -0.74 -7.93 7.00
N GLN A 32 -1.21 -9.14 6.75
CA GLN A 32 -0.41 -10.15 6.04
C GLN A 32 -1.33 -11.20 5.44
N ASP A 33 -1.10 -11.52 4.16
CA ASP A 33 -1.62 -12.73 3.55
C ASP A 33 -0.51 -13.31 2.67
N ASP A 34 -0.83 -14.25 1.79
CA ASP A 34 0.20 -14.92 0.98
C ASP A 34 0.66 -14.10 -0.22
N SER A 35 0.05 -12.94 -0.47
CA SER A 35 0.38 -12.11 -1.62
C SER A 35 0.97 -10.75 -1.25
N TRP A 36 0.72 -10.24 -0.04
CA TRP A 36 1.31 -8.97 0.40
C TRP A 36 1.24 -8.82 1.92
N ALA A 37 2.00 -7.86 2.43
CA ALA A 37 2.01 -7.55 3.85
C ALA A 37 2.18 -6.05 4.04
N MET A 38 1.66 -5.53 5.15
CA MET A 38 1.81 -4.13 5.53
C MET A 38 2.55 -4.05 6.85
N ILE A 39 3.61 -3.25 6.87
CA ILE A 39 4.45 -3.02 8.06
C ILE A 39 4.31 -1.57 8.46
N LYS A 40 3.98 -1.33 9.72
CA LYS A 40 3.84 0.03 10.24
C LYS A 40 5.15 0.47 10.89
N PHE A 41 5.71 1.56 10.38
CA PHE A 41 6.79 2.32 11.02
C PHE A 41 6.18 3.49 11.79
N GLU A 42 7.00 4.24 12.50
CA GLU A 42 6.52 5.37 13.29
C GLU A 42 5.77 6.41 12.45
N ASN A 43 6.27 6.71 11.26
CA ASN A 43 5.78 7.83 10.46
C ASN A 43 5.06 7.43 9.17
N VAL A 44 5.19 6.19 8.72
CA VAL A 44 4.59 5.74 7.46
C VAL A 44 4.55 4.22 7.46
N SER A 45 3.62 3.65 6.69
CA SER A 45 3.57 2.20 6.50
C SER A 45 4.28 1.82 5.22
N LEU A 46 4.86 0.62 5.22
CA LEU A 46 5.54 0.03 4.07
C LEU A 46 4.79 -1.24 3.66
N ALA A 47 4.36 -1.30 2.42
CA ALA A 47 3.73 -2.49 1.88
C ALA A 47 4.78 -3.31 1.12
N LEU A 48 4.83 -4.61 1.39
CA LEU A 48 5.65 -5.55 0.64
C LEU A 48 4.71 -6.29 -0.29
N VAL A 49 4.94 -6.16 -1.61
CA VAL A 49 4.03 -6.72 -2.61
C VAL A 49 4.81 -7.59 -3.60
N LEU A 50 4.13 -8.61 -4.13
CA LEU A 50 4.75 -9.47 -5.14
C LEU A 50 4.69 -8.77 -6.50
N PRO A 51 5.73 -8.90 -7.34
CA PRO A 51 5.79 -8.18 -8.61
C PRO A 51 4.64 -8.46 -9.56
N ASN A 52 4.05 -9.65 -9.49
CA ASN A 52 2.94 -10.03 -10.36
C ASN A 52 1.58 -9.56 -9.82
N GLN A 53 1.54 -8.93 -8.66
CA GLN A 53 0.30 -8.49 -8.04
C GLN A 53 0.13 -6.98 -8.09
N HIS A 54 1.19 -6.23 -7.79
CA HIS A 54 1.15 -4.77 -7.74
C HIS A 54 2.47 -4.18 -8.19
N PRO A 55 2.44 -2.99 -8.79
CA PRO A 55 3.68 -2.25 -9.06
C PRO A 55 4.24 -1.65 -7.76
N GLY A 56 5.49 -1.26 -7.79
CA GLY A 56 6.02 -0.38 -6.75
C GLY A 56 5.26 0.95 -6.85
N HIS A 57 4.86 1.51 -5.71
CA HIS A 57 4.04 2.71 -5.71
C HIS A 57 4.03 3.38 -4.33
N PHE A 58 3.42 4.54 -4.25
CA PHE A 58 3.00 5.07 -2.96
C PHE A 58 1.53 5.41 -3.04
N ALA A 59 0.87 5.39 -1.89
CA ALA A 59 -0.57 5.60 -1.82
C ALA A 59 -0.89 6.91 -1.11
N ILE A 60 -1.79 7.68 -1.70
CA ILE A 60 -2.29 8.94 -1.15
C ILE A 60 -3.72 8.69 -0.66
N GLU A 61 -4.01 9.08 0.57
CA GLU A 61 -5.38 9.02 1.09
C GLU A 61 -6.23 10.05 0.36
N SER A 62 -7.33 9.61 -0.25
CA SER A 62 -8.17 10.51 -1.03
C SER A 62 -9.63 10.10 -0.97
N ALA A 63 -10.46 10.99 -0.43
CA ALA A 63 -11.90 10.81 -0.44
C ALA A 63 -12.46 10.91 -1.88
N LYS A 64 -11.68 11.48 -2.79
CA LYS A 64 -12.07 11.68 -4.19
C LYS A 64 -11.44 10.67 -5.13
N ALA A 65 -10.98 9.53 -4.60
CA ALA A 65 -10.29 8.54 -5.43
C ALA A 65 -11.14 8.12 -6.64
N ALA A 66 -12.45 7.98 -6.47
CA ALA A 66 -13.33 7.57 -7.57
C ALA A 66 -13.35 8.55 -8.73
N SER A 67 -12.93 9.81 -8.53
CA SER A 67 -12.90 10.79 -9.61
C SER A 67 -11.73 10.55 -10.57
N TYR A 68 -10.78 9.69 -10.19
CA TYR A 68 -9.63 9.35 -11.02
C TYR A 68 -9.84 8.09 -11.85
N GLY A 69 -10.91 7.34 -11.60
CA GLY A 69 -11.21 6.11 -12.32
C GLY A 69 -12.04 5.15 -11.50
N GLU A 70 -12.24 3.96 -12.06
CA GLU A 70 -13.02 2.93 -11.38
C GLU A 70 -12.22 2.34 -10.22
N LEU A 71 -12.83 2.28 -9.04
CA LEU A 71 -12.16 1.78 -7.85
C LEU A 71 -12.09 0.25 -7.84
N THR A 72 -10.94 -0.26 -7.44
CA THR A 72 -10.75 -1.68 -7.13
C THR A 72 -10.85 -1.84 -5.62
N HIS A 73 -11.70 -2.75 -5.17
CA HIS A 73 -11.89 -3.01 -3.74
C HIS A 73 -10.87 -4.02 -3.24
N HIS A 74 -10.28 -3.75 -2.08
CA HIS A 74 -9.25 -4.57 -1.48
C HIS A 74 -9.78 -5.34 -0.28
N ARG A 75 -9.08 -6.42 0.08
CA ARG A 75 -9.49 -7.30 1.18
C ARG A 75 -9.49 -6.62 2.54
N ASP A 76 -8.69 -5.57 2.69
CA ASP A 76 -8.59 -4.83 3.95
C ASP A 76 -9.68 -3.78 4.13
N GLY A 77 -10.64 -3.71 3.21
CA GLY A 77 -11.76 -2.77 3.29
C GLY A 77 -11.52 -1.44 2.58
N THR A 78 -10.33 -1.22 2.07
CA THR A 78 -10.04 -0.02 1.29
C THR A 78 -10.40 -0.24 -0.18
N SER A 79 -10.37 0.83 -0.96
CA SER A 79 -10.50 0.75 -2.41
C SER A 79 -9.61 1.80 -3.03
N SER A 80 -9.17 1.55 -4.26
CA SER A 80 -8.21 2.45 -4.88
C SER A 80 -8.26 2.42 -6.39
N VAL A 81 -7.60 3.41 -6.97
CA VAL A 81 -7.33 3.45 -8.40
C VAL A 81 -5.90 3.95 -8.58
N TYR A 82 -5.18 3.35 -9.52
CA TYR A 82 -3.82 3.76 -9.84
C TYR A 82 -3.82 4.81 -10.92
N ILE A 83 -3.00 5.83 -10.73
CA ILE A 83 -2.71 6.83 -11.75
C ILE A 83 -1.21 6.87 -11.96
N LYS A 84 -0.76 7.54 -13.02
CA LYS A 84 0.66 7.70 -13.29
C LYS A 84 1.03 9.17 -13.18
N ASP A 85 2.18 9.45 -12.58
CA ASP A 85 2.71 10.80 -12.64
C ASP A 85 3.34 11.03 -14.02
N PRO A 86 3.79 12.25 -14.33
CA PRO A 86 4.34 12.53 -15.67
C PRO A 86 5.56 11.71 -16.05
N SER A 87 6.26 11.13 -15.08
CA SER A 87 7.43 10.28 -15.33
C SER A 87 7.09 8.79 -15.31
N GLY A 88 5.81 8.45 -15.19
CA GLY A 88 5.37 7.05 -15.23
C GLY A 88 5.38 6.33 -13.90
N ASN A 89 5.59 7.03 -12.80
CA ASN A 89 5.54 6.40 -11.49
C ASN A 89 4.10 6.15 -11.08
N SER A 90 3.85 4.98 -10.48
CA SER A 90 2.51 4.62 -10.05
C SER A 90 2.16 5.30 -8.74
N VAL A 91 0.99 5.93 -8.69
CA VAL A 91 0.43 6.55 -7.50
C VAL A 91 -0.93 5.92 -7.26
N GLU A 92 -1.12 5.38 -6.07
CA GLU A 92 -2.40 4.77 -5.69
C GLU A 92 -3.25 5.81 -4.98
N MET A 93 -4.40 6.15 -5.57
CA MET A 93 -5.37 7.04 -4.92
C MET A 93 -6.25 6.15 -4.07
N LEU A 94 -6.10 6.24 -2.76
CA LEU A 94 -6.65 5.27 -1.81
C LEU A 94 -7.81 5.86 -1.03
N LYS A 95 -8.96 5.22 -1.13
CA LYS A 95 -10.12 5.56 -0.32
C LYS A 95 -10.19 4.59 0.84
N LEU A 96 -10.17 5.13 2.07
CA LEU A 96 -10.24 4.32 3.27
C LEU A 96 -11.61 3.66 3.40
N GLY A 97 -11.69 2.59 4.20
CA GLY A 97 -12.92 1.87 4.39
C GLY A 97 -13.98 2.70 5.13
N LYS A 98 -15.22 2.22 5.10
CA LYS A 98 -16.35 2.95 5.66
C LYS A 98 -16.19 3.28 7.13
N ASN A 99 -15.46 2.44 7.87
CA ASN A 99 -15.28 2.67 9.29
C ASN A 99 -14.44 3.90 9.60
N ASN A 100 -13.83 4.49 8.58
CA ASN A 100 -12.94 5.64 8.71
C ASN A 100 -13.58 6.92 8.16
N ASP A 101 -14.82 6.82 7.77
CA ASP A 101 -15.57 7.96 7.23
C ASP A 101 -15.99 8.95 8.33
#